data_bad387eaa8ca0d7aa41f66a41e6be460
#
_entry.id   bad387eaa8ca0d7aa41f66a41e6be460
#
_cell.length_a   1.000
_cell.length_b   1.000
_cell.length_c   1.000
_cell.angle_alpha   90.00
_cell.angle_beta   90.00
_cell.angle_gamma   90.00
#
_symmetry.space_group_name_H-M   'P 1'
#
loop_
_entity.id
_entity.type
_entity.pdbx_description
1 polymer ?
#
loop_
_entity_poly.entity_id
_entity_poly.type
_entity_poly.pdbx_seq_one_letter_code
_entity_poly.pdbx_strand_id
1 'polypeptide(L)'
;MTATPERTDGFDIFSLFEHTVAYEIRLNHALENGLLVPFHYFGVTDLVVDGISIDEKSNFNALVSGDRVDHIIKALKEFGCSNGVPKGLIFCSSREEAKQLSAAFNSKNLPSISLDGTNTELERELAIQRLESSSPTAKVNYIFTVDIFNEGIDIPSVNQVVMLRPTESSIVFVQQLGRGLRKFNNKDYLTVIDFIGNYQSNFLVPVALFGDSSFDKDRLRRLMNAGSSLIPGESTISFDRISKERIFDSISKAKVDGKKALIDDYSLLKFRLGRHPMMVDFLDRELRDPHQFVEVFGSLLELRQKLENTFFVDTKHMHLLGMLAKFVFNGKRAEETFILKLICKQTGPISFQSVQDEVLNELGYTPSLHVIKSALHSFNLKFVMQLSNGKRRSISEIFDYDLVRVEGEKIYAQSLLLNFLRDDLLATYLLDAAEFSLLKFKADFELKDYCEGFKRESKYSREDVFRILGWEQNPNALNVGGYVVSRDATNCPIFLNXHKDESISDTTKYEDRFHDSKTLXXMSKSKRTLXSPDVAVIAAQQKNKIRIPIFVKKSNDEGLSFYFVGDGIAASTKFEESRMPVVGAESVSVVKMIFELGKPVSSSLFKYLTATPV
;
A
#
# COMPACT_ATOMS: atom_id res chain seq x y z
N MET A 1 1.26 -25.07 -18.34
CA MET A 1 1.36 -23.60 -18.31
C MET A 1 -0.05 -23.01 -18.17
N THR A 2 -0.23 -22.05 -17.28
CA THR A 2 -1.51 -21.36 -17.08
C THR A 2 -1.28 -19.87 -16.87
N ALA A 3 -2.21 -19.04 -17.33
CA ALA A 3 -2.15 -17.60 -17.14
C ALA A 3 -2.68 -17.17 -15.76
N THR A 4 -3.46 -18.04 -15.12
CA THR A 4 -4.13 -17.75 -13.84
C THR A 4 -4.13 -19.02 -12.98
N PRO A 5 -3.04 -19.29 -12.28
CA PRO A 5 -2.97 -20.49 -11.43
C PRO A 5 -3.88 -20.41 -10.19
N GLU A 6 -4.26 -19.20 -9.78
CA GLU A 6 -5.23 -18.99 -8.70
C GLU A 6 -6.64 -19.09 -9.29
N ARG A 7 -7.22 -20.28 -9.22
CA ARG A 7 -8.54 -20.56 -9.79
C ARG A 7 -9.67 -20.13 -8.86
N THR A 8 -10.71 -19.60 -9.44
CA THR A 8 -11.91 -19.18 -8.70
C THR A 8 -12.80 -20.33 -8.25
N ASP A 9 -12.60 -21.53 -8.83
CA ASP A 9 -13.37 -22.73 -8.46
C ASP A 9 -12.77 -23.50 -7.27
N GLY A 10 -11.67 -23.02 -6.71
CA GLY A 10 -11.01 -23.63 -5.56
C GLY A 10 -10.14 -24.85 -5.86
N PHE A 11 -9.95 -25.19 -7.13
CA PHE A 11 -9.11 -26.33 -7.51
C PHE A 11 -7.63 -26.00 -7.32
N ASP A 12 -6.91 -26.86 -6.59
CA ASP A 12 -5.47 -26.67 -6.29
C ASP A 12 -4.61 -27.18 -7.45
N ILE A 13 -4.33 -26.31 -8.40
CA ILE A 13 -3.43 -26.63 -9.51
C ILE A 13 -1.97 -26.78 -9.04
N PHE A 14 -1.58 -26.07 -7.96
CA PHE A 14 -0.21 -26.12 -7.45
C PHE A 14 0.16 -27.51 -6.91
N SER A 15 -0.81 -28.21 -6.31
CA SER A 15 -0.59 -29.57 -5.78
C SER A 15 -0.19 -30.57 -6.88
N LEU A 16 -0.65 -30.35 -8.12
CA LEU A 16 -0.29 -31.21 -9.28
C LEU A 16 1.20 -31.10 -9.62
N PHE A 17 1.85 -30.03 -9.20
CA PHE A 17 3.27 -29.75 -9.47
C PHE A 17 4.09 -29.69 -8.19
N GLU A 18 3.62 -30.34 -7.14
CA GLU A 18 4.29 -30.36 -5.81
C GLU A 18 4.63 -28.95 -5.33
N HIS A 19 3.73 -27.98 -5.62
CA HIS A 19 3.88 -26.55 -5.29
C HIS A 19 5.14 -25.90 -5.88
N THR A 20 5.70 -26.51 -6.93
CA THR A 20 6.88 -25.97 -7.63
C THR A 20 6.43 -25.07 -8.78
N VAL A 21 6.76 -23.78 -8.70
CA VAL A 21 6.51 -22.81 -9.77
C VAL A 21 7.85 -22.55 -10.49
N ALA A 22 8.00 -23.09 -11.68
CA ALA A 22 9.24 -22.97 -12.45
C ALA A 22 9.50 -21.54 -12.90
N TYR A 23 8.46 -20.80 -13.25
CA TYR A 23 8.58 -19.41 -13.71
C TYR A 23 7.21 -18.71 -13.61
N GLU A 24 7.21 -17.47 -13.12
CA GLU A 24 6.02 -16.61 -13.04
C GLU A 24 6.33 -15.27 -13.72
N ILE A 25 5.48 -14.88 -14.69
CA ILE A 25 5.54 -13.56 -15.32
C ILE A 25 4.25 -12.81 -15.01
N ARG A 26 4.37 -11.67 -14.37
CA ARG A 26 3.24 -10.78 -14.12
C ARG A 26 3.02 -9.81 -15.28
N LEU A 27 1.84 -9.17 -15.33
CA LEU A 27 1.40 -8.32 -16.44
C LEU A 27 2.47 -7.26 -16.80
N ASN A 28 2.95 -6.51 -15.82
CA ASN A 28 3.93 -5.44 -16.05
C ASN A 28 5.23 -5.99 -16.66
N HIS A 29 5.73 -7.12 -16.15
CA HIS A 29 6.93 -7.78 -16.65
C HIS A 29 6.75 -8.28 -18.10
N ALA A 30 5.54 -8.78 -18.42
CA ALA A 30 5.24 -9.22 -19.79
C ALA A 30 5.19 -8.03 -20.77
N LEU A 31 4.67 -6.90 -20.32
CA LEU A 31 4.65 -5.66 -21.11
C LEU A 31 6.08 -5.11 -21.32
N GLU A 32 6.89 -5.05 -20.26
CA GLU A 32 8.29 -4.59 -20.32
C GLU A 32 9.11 -5.38 -21.33
N ASN A 33 8.88 -6.69 -21.39
CA ASN A 33 9.64 -7.59 -22.27
C ASN A 33 8.99 -7.74 -23.64
N GLY A 34 7.96 -6.94 -23.95
CA GLY A 34 7.30 -6.95 -25.25
C GLY A 34 6.62 -8.28 -25.60
N LEU A 35 6.19 -9.05 -24.60
CA LEU A 35 5.47 -10.30 -24.81
C LEU A 35 3.99 -10.06 -25.14
N LEU A 36 3.49 -8.88 -24.81
CA LEU A 36 2.09 -8.46 -24.98
C LEU A 36 2.06 -7.16 -25.80
N VAL A 37 0.89 -6.84 -26.40
CA VAL A 37 0.68 -5.52 -27.00
C VAL A 37 0.43 -4.49 -25.88
N PRO A 38 0.82 -3.22 -26.09
CA PRO A 38 0.45 -2.18 -25.13
C PRO A 38 -1.07 -1.98 -25.08
N PHE A 39 -1.56 -1.37 -24.01
CA PHE A 39 -2.98 -1.07 -23.88
C PHE A 39 -3.22 0.39 -23.51
N HIS A 40 -4.37 0.90 -23.92
CA HIS A 40 -4.86 2.22 -23.55
C HIS A 40 -6.14 2.02 -22.73
N TYR A 41 -6.05 2.30 -21.43
CA TYR A 41 -7.17 2.15 -20.50
C TYR A 41 -7.85 3.49 -20.26
N PHE A 42 -9.17 3.49 -20.39
CA PHE A 42 -10.03 4.65 -20.17
C PHE A 42 -11.08 4.31 -19.11
N GLY A 43 -10.89 4.84 -17.89
CA GLY A 43 -11.91 4.78 -16.83
C GLY A 43 -12.92 5.90 -17.06
N VAL A 44 -14.12 5.55 -17.45
CA VAL A 44 -15.19 6.47 -17.87
C VAL A 44 -16.33 6.42 -16.86
N THR A 45 -16.86 7.57 -16.47
CA THR A 45 -18.02 7.63 -15.57
C THR A 45 -19.22 6.93 -16.21
N ASP A 46 -19.79 5.91 -15.55
CA ASP A 46 -21.05 5.32 -15.99
C ASP A 46 -22.20 6.31 -15.75
N LEU A 47 -23.26 6.17 -16.53
CA LEU A 47 -24.35 7.13 -16.62
C LEU A 47 -25.05 7.35 -15.27
N VAL A 48 -25.57 8.55 -15.07
CA VAL A 48 -26.49 8.88 -13.99
C VAL A 48 -27.90 8.88 -14.60
N VAL A 49 -28.72 7.92 -14.19
CA VAL A 49 -30.10 7.77 -14.70
C VAL A 49 -31.07 8.32 -13.64
N ASP A 50 -31.85 9.31 -14.01
CA ASP A 50 -32.81 9.99 -13.11
C ASP A 50 -32.16 10.48 -11.80
N GLY A 51 -30.92 11.00 -11.89
CA GLY A 51 -30.20 11.53 -10.74
C GLY A 51 -29.54 10.46 -9.87
N ILE A 52 -29.64 9.18 -10.25
CA ILE A 52 -29.06 8.06 -9.50
C ILE A 52 -27.90 7.45 -10.30
N SER A 53 -26.73 7.38 -9.69
CA SER A 53 -25.56 6.75 -10.31
C SER A 53 -25.74 5.23 -10.36
N ILE A 54 -25.28 4.62 -11.43
CA ILE A 54 -25.22 3.14 -11.55
C ILE A 54 -24.34 2.60 -10.39
N ASP A 55 -24.85 1.60 -9.66
CA ASP A 55 -24.20 0.94 -8.52
C ASP A 55 -24.61 -0.55 -8.45
N GLU A 56 -24.19 -1.25 -7.39
CA GLU A 56 -24.51 -2.67 -7.17
C GLU A 56 -26.01 -2.96 -7.04
N LYS A 57 -26.82 -1.93 -6.75
CA LYS A 57 -28.27 -2.08 -6.51
C LYS A 57 -29.10 -1.56 -7.67
N SER A 58 -28.44 -1.10 -8.74
CA SER A 58 -29.15 -0.53 -9.88
C SER A 58 -30.07 -1.55 -10.53
N ASN A 59 -31.29 -1.10 -10.80
CA ASN A 59 -32.28 -1.98 -11.41
C ASN A 59 -31.97 -2.23 -12.90
N PHE A 60 -32.48 -3.33 -13.39
CA PHE A 60 -32.25 -3.82 -14.75
C PHE A 60 -32.59 -2.76 -15.80
N ASN A 61 -33.70 -2.02 -15.64
CA ASN A 61 -34.13 -1.03 -16.63
C ASN A 61 -33.10 0.10 -16.81
N ALA A 62 -32.42 0.50 -15.74
CA ALA A 62 -31.35 1.49 -15.81
C ALA A 62 -30.14 0.95 -16.60
N LEU A 63 -29.81 -0.33 -16.39
CA LEU A 63 -28.65 -0.98 -17.03
C LEU A 63 -28.84 -1.13 -18.57
N VAL A 64 -30.07 -1.21 -19.04
CA VAL A 64 -30.37 -1.38 -20.48
C VAL A 64 -31.07 -0.18 -21.10
N SER A 65 -31.09 0.96 -20.43
CA SER A 65 -31.73 2.19 -20.92
C SER A 65 -31.12 2.66 -22.24
N GLY A 66 -31.94 3.28 -23.08
CA GLY A 66 -31.48 3.83 -24.36
C GLY A 66 -30.35 4.84 -24.19
N ASP A 67 -30.44 5.68 -23.17
CA ASP A 67 -29.41 6.69 -22.86
C ASP A 67 -28.09 6.02 -22.50
N ARG A 68 -28.11 4.91 -21.74
CA ARG A 68 -26.88 4.16 -21.41
C ARG A 68 -26.29 3.49 -22.64
N VAL A 69 -27.14 2.92 -23.51
CA VAL A 69 -26.70 2.35 -24.80
C VAL A 69 -25.97 3.41 -25.64
N ASP A 70 -26.56 4.62 -25.75
CA ASP A 70 -25.96 5.72 -26.52
C ASP A 70 -24.65 6.20 -25.88
N HIS A 71 -24.59 6.26 -24.57
CA HIS A 71 -23.38 6.61 -23.82
C HIS A 71 -22.25 5.60 -24.08
N ILE A 72 -22.56 4.28 -24.04
CA ILE A 72 -21.59 3.23 -24.35
C ILE A 72 -21.08 3.37 -25.80
N ILE A 73 -22.00 3.50 -26.77
CA ILE A 73 -21.65 3.64 -28.20
C ILE A 73 -20.79 4.89 -28.44
N LYS A 74 -21.10 5.99 -27.77
CA LYS A 74 -20.31 7.21 -27.85
C LYS A 74 -18.87 6.97 -27.39
N ALA A 75 -18.69 6.32 -26.25
CA ALA A 75 -17.35 6.00 -25.71
C ALA A 75 -16.58 5.06 -26.66
N LEU A 76 -17.25 4.04 -27.22
CA LEU A 76 -16.63 3.13 -28.19
C LEU A 76 -16.08 3.87 -29.40
N LYS A 77 -16.82 4.88 -29.91
CA LYS A 77 -16.40 5.70 -31.06
C LYS A 77 -15.30 6.68 -30.67
N GLU A 78 -15.43 7.31 -29.52
CA GLU A 78 -14.48 8.32 -29.02
C GLU A 78 -13.07 7.73 -28.79
N PHE A 79 -13.00 6.57 -28.12
CA PHE A 79 -11.72 5.95 -27.79
C PHE A 79 -11.21 5.01 -28.89
N GLY A 80 -12.07 4.57 -29.79
CA GLY A 80 -11.70 3.78 -30.96
C GLY A 80 -11.02 2.45 -30.65
N CYS A 81 -10.29 1.93 -31.64
CA CYS A 81 -9.56 0.67 -31.51
C CYS A 81 -8.41 0.62 -32.53
N SER A 82 -7.44 -0.24 -32.29
CA SER A 82 -6.35 -0.49 -33.24
C SER A 82 -6.94 -0.89 -34.61
N ASN A 83 -6.41 -0.29 -35.68
CA ASN A 83 -6.78 -0.48 -37.09
C ASN A 83 -8.20 -0.02 -37.48
N GLY A 84 -8.95 0.58 -36.57
CA GLY A 84 -10.25 1.21 -36.87
C GLY A 84 -11.43 0.26 -37.11
N VAL A 85 -11.19 -1.07 -37.02
CA VAL A 85 -12.25 -2.09 -37.20
C VAL A 85 -12.45 -2.80 -35.86
N PRO A 86 -13.57 -2.51 -35.15
CA PRO A 86 -13.72 -3.07 -33.81
C PRO A 86 -13.95 -4.58 -33.82
N LYS A 87 -13.24 -5.25 -32.92
CA LYS A 87 -13.42 -6.66 -32.53
C LYS A 87 -13.47 -6.64 -31.01
N GLY A 88 -14.67 -6.43 -30.47
CA GLY A 88 -14.86 -6.10 -29.06
C GLY A 88 -15.46 -7.21 -28.22
N LEU A 89 -14.96 -7.32 -26.98
CA LEU A 89 -15.61 -8.10 -25.91
C LEU A 89 -16.21 -7.11 -24.91
N ILE A 90 -17.50 -7.28 -24.60
CA ILE A 90 -18.23 -6.43 -23.65
C ILE A 90 -18.71 -7.29 -22.47
N PHE A 91 -18.16 -7.03 -21.28
CA PHE A 91 -18.45 -7.79 -20.07
C PHE A 91 -19.60 -7.15 -19.30
N CYS A 92 -20.68 -7.89 -19.12
CA CYS A 92 -21.94 -7.44 -18.49
C CYS A 92 -22.11 -8.08 -17.10
N SER A 93 -22.99 -7.49 -16.28
CA SER A 93 -23.30 -7.99 -14.94
C SER A 93 -24.30 -9.17 -14.97
N SER A 94 -25.12 -9.28 -16.01
CA SER A 94 -26.12 -10.36 -16.09
C SER A 94 -26.36 -10.80 -17.54
N ARG A 95 -26.86 -12.03 -17.68
CA ARG A 95 -27.23 -12.62 -18.99
C ARG A 95 -28.27 -11.79 -19.72
N GLU A 96 -29.25 -11.32 -18.96
CA GLU A 96 -30.35 -10.53 -19.55
C GLU A 96 -29.84 -9.16 -20.04
N GLU A 97 -28.93 -8.52 -19.28
CA GLU A 97 -28.26 -7.27 -19.69
C GLU A 97 -27.50 -7.50 -21.00
N ALA A 98 -26.68 -8.56 -21.08
CA ALA A 98 -25.90 -8.89 -22.29
C ALA A 98 -26.79 -9.08 -23.50
N LYS A 99 -27.91 -9.81 -23.34
CA LYS A 99 -28.86 -10.10 -24.40
C LYS A 99 -29.54 -8.82 -24.92
N GLN A 100 -30.03 -7.96 -24.00
CA GLN A 100 -30.74 -6.75 -24.40
C GLN A 100 -29.81 -5.68 -24.99
N LEU A 101 -28.61 -5.51 -24.43
CA LEU A 101 -27.61 -4.59 -24.99
C LEU A 101 -27.17 -5.05 -26.39
N SER A 102 -26.98 -6.36 -26.59
CA SER A 102 -26.67 -6.92 -27.92
C SER A 102 -27.80 -6.61 -28.93
N ALA A 103 -29.06 -6.80 -28.54
CA ALA A 103 -30.21 -6.47 -29.39
C ALA A 103 -30.25 -4.96 -29.71
N ALA A 104 -30.00 -4.10 -28.72
CA ALA A 104 -29.98 -2.66 -28.91
C ALA A 104 -28.84 -2.23 -29.87
N PHE A 105 -27.66 -2.84 -29.76
CA PHE A 105 -26.54 -2.59 -30.68
C PHE A 105 -26.90 -2.96 -32.11
N ASN A 106 -27.53 -4.14 -32.30
CA ASN A 106 -27.99 -4.58 -33.61
C ASN A 106 -28.98 -3.59 -34.23
N SER A 107 -29.90 -3.02 -33.43
CA SER A 107 -30.86 -2.01 -33.93
C SER A 107 -30.18 -0.72 -34.35
N LYS A 108 -28.95 -0.46 -33.86
CA LYS A 108 -28.15 0.71 -34.20
C LYS A 108 -27.05 0.42 -35.25
N ASN A 109 -27.21 -0.67 -36.00
CA ASN A 109 -26.29 -1.13 -37.06
C ASN A 109 -24.87 -1.45 -36.54
N LEU A 110 -24.78 -1.99 -35.32
CA LEU A 110 -23.54 -2.49 -34.74
C LEU A 110 -23.68 -4.02 -34.51
N PRO A 111 -23.35 -4.83 -35.54
CA PRO A 111 -23.58 -6.28 -35.48
C PRO A 111 -22.94 -6.89 -34.22
N SER A 112 -23.77 -7.54 -33.42
CA SER A 112 -23.33 -8.09 -32.12
C SER A 112 -24.13 -9.33 -31.75
N ILE A 113 -23.55 -10.13 -30.85
CA ILE A 113 -24.18 -11.33 -30.27
C ILE A 113 -23.94 -11.36 -28.78
N SER A 114 -24.81 -12.06 -28.06
CA SER A 114 -24.63 -12.31 -26.62
C SER A 114 -24.33 -13.79 -26.40
N LEU A 115 -23.40 -14.06 -25.48
CA LEU A 115 -23.01 -15.41 -25.07
C LEU A 115 -22.98 -15.50 -23.55
N ASP A 116 -23.41 -16.64 -23.03
CA ASP A 116 -23.36 -16.94 -21.59
C ASP A 116 -23.04 -18.41 -21.34
N GLY A 117 -23.09 -18.83 -20.08
CA GLY A 117 -22.74 -20.19 -19.67
C GLY A 117 -23.61 -21.30 -20.26
N THR A 118 -24.78 -20.96 -20.82
CA THR A 118 -25.68 -21.97 -21.43
C THR A 118 -25.31 -22.29 -22.89
N ASN A 119 -24.49 -21.45 -23.53
CA ASN A 119 -24.05 -21.66 -24.91
C ASN A 119 -23.07 -22.83 -24.99
N THR A 120 -23.27 -23.68 -26.02
CA THR A 120 -22.37 -24.81 -26.30
C THR A 120 -21.01 -24.32 -26.79
N GLU A 121 -20.01 -25.17 -26.70
CA GLU A 121 -18.65 -24.88 -27.20
C GLU A 121 -18.68 -24.49 -28.68
N LEU A 122 -19.47 -25.22 -29.50
CA LEU A 122 -19.63 -24.94 -30.93
C LEU A 122 -20.19 -23.53 -31.18
N GLU A 123 -21.21 -23.12 -30.41
CA GLU A 123 -21.79 -21.77 -30.53
C GLU A 123 -20.76 -20.69 -30.22
N ARG A 124 -19.93 -20.92 -29.20
CA ARG A 124 -18.86 -20.00 -28.82
C ARG A 124 -17.80 -19.89 -29.92
N GLU A 125 -17.39 -21.03 -30.50
CA GLU A 125 -16.43 -21.07 -31.61
C GLU A 125 -16.98 -20.34 -32.85
N LEU A 126 -18.25 -20.56 -33.19
CA LEU A 126 -18.89 -19.88 -34.32
C LEU A 126 -18.97 -18.37 -34.09
N ALA A 127 -19.22 -17.92 -32.85
CA ALA A 127 -19.25 -16.51 -32.50
C ALA A 127 -17.86 -15.88 -32.67
N ILE A 128 -16.82 -16.57 -32.28
CA ILE A 128 -15.41 -16.12 -32.43
C ILE A 128 -15.07 -16.02 -33.93
N GLN A 129 -15.41 -17.04 -34.73
CA GLN A 129 -15.20 -17.02 -36.17
C GLN A 129 -15.90 -15.82 -36.82
N ARG A 130 -17.13 -15.49 -36.36
CA ARG A 130 -17.85 -14.29 -36.84
C ARG A 130 -17.20 -12.98 -36.43
N LEU A 131 -16.63 -12.91 -35.22
CA LEU A 131 -15.88 -11.73 -34.76
C LEU A 131 -14.60 -11.53 -35.60
N GLU A 132 -13.98 -12.62 -36.02
CA GLU A 132 -12.74 -12.58 -36.81
C GLU A 132 -13.00 -12.41 -38.31
N SER A 133 -14.24 -12.68 -38.77
CA SER A 133 -14.61 -12.65 -40.19
C SER A 133 -14.42 -11.26 -40.82
N SER A 134 -13.96 -11.26 -42.05
CA SER A 134 -13.89 -10.06 -42.91
C SER A 134 -15.14 -9.90 -43.79
N SER A 135 -16.03 -10.92 -43.82
CA SER A 135 -17.24 -10.91 -44.65
C SER A 135 -18.30 -9.97 -44.04
N PRO A 136 -18.75 -8.96 -44.75
CA PRO A 136 -19.77 -8.04 -44.22
C PRO A 136 -21.07 -8.71 -43.77
N THR A 137 -21.44 -9.84 -44.35
CA THR A 137 -22.69 -10.54 -44.05
C THR A 137 -22.58 -11.48 -42.87
N ALA A 138 -21.38 -11.97 -42.57
CA ALA A 138 -21.14 -12.95 -41.48
C ALA A 138 -20.58 -12.27 -40.21
N LYS A 139 -20.00 -11.09 -40.36
CA LYS A 139 -19.22 -10.39 -39.33
C LYS A 139 -20.09 -9.93 -38.16
N VAL A 140 -19.51 -10.02 -36.93
CA VAL A 140 -19.99 -9.26 -35.76
C VAL A 140 -18.83 -8.38 -35.27
N ASN A 141 -19.19 -7.25 -34.67
CA ASN A 141 -18.23 -6.29 -34.12
C ASN A 141 -18.03 -6.51 -32.63
N TYR A 142 -19.07 -6.98 -31.94
CA TYR A 142 -19.05 -7.11 -30.46
C TYR A 142 -19.67 -8.43 -30.00
N ILE A 143 -19.03 -9.03 -28.99
CA ILE A 143 -19.62 -10.15 -28.25
C ILE A 143 -19.89 -9.63 -26.82
N PHE A 144 -21.16 -9.63 -26.43
CA PHE A 144 -21.59 -9.35 -25.05
C PHE A 144 -21.54 -10.64 -24.25
N THR A 145 -20.97 -10.61 -23.06
CA THR A 145 -20.72 -11.83 -22.30
C THR A 145 -20.82 -11.64 -20.79
N VAL A 146 -21.10 -12.75 -20.11
CA VAL A 146 -21.10 -12.83 -18.65
C VAL A 146 -20.26 -14.06 -18.27
N ASP A 147 -19.10 -13.83 -17.68
CA ASP A 147 -18.20 -14.82 -17.06
C ASP A 147 -17.59 -15.91 -17.98
N ILE A 148 -18.13 -16.22 -19.15
CA ILE A 148 -17.66 -17.35 -19.96
C ILE A 148 -16.30 -17.13 -20.62
N PHE A 149 -15.86 -15.90 -20.77
CA PHE A 149 -14.55 -15.58 -21.34
C PHE A 149 -13.50 -15.24 -20.27
N ASN A 150 -13.77 -15.56 -19.00
CA ASN A 150 -12.79 -15.39 -17.93
C ASN A 150 -11.66 -16.44 -18.04
N GLU A 151 -11.98 -17.67 -18.48
CA GLU A 151 -11.00 -18.75 -18.62
C GLU A 151 -11.21 -19.54 -19.92
N GLY A 152 -10.15 -20.17 -20.40
CA GLY A 152 -10.21 -21.24 -21.41
C GLY A 152 -10.33 -20.83 -22.88
N ILE A 153 -10.69 -19.60 -23.21
CA ILE A 153 -10.88 -19.17 -24.61
C ILE A 153 -9.85 -18.10 -24.97
N ASP A 154 -9.21 -18.27 -26.11
CA ASP A 154 -8.18 -17.35 -26.60
C ASP A 154 -8.66 -16.67 -27.89
N ILE A 155 -8.73 -15.35 -27.88
CA ILE A 155 -9.13 -14.52 -29.05
C ILE A 155 -8.09 -13.41 -29.25
N PRO A 156 -6.91 -13.74 -29.81
CA PRO A 156 -5.84 -12.72 -29.96
C PRO A 156 -6.26 -11.51 -30.83
N SER A 157 -7.25 -11.69 -31.71
CA SER A 157 -7.74 -10.64 -32.61
C SER A 157 -8.52 -9.53 -31.89
N VAL A 158 -8.95 -9.72 -30.64
CA VAL A 158 -9.70 -8.73 -29.86
C VAL A 158 -8.84 -7.47 -29.70
N ASN A 159 -9.38 -6.30 -30.11
CA ASN A 159 -8.70 -5.01 -30.02
C ASN A 159 -9.46 -3.98 -29.17
N GLN A 160 -10.61 -4.39 -28.59
CA GLN A 160 -11.39 -3.53 -27.71
C GLN A 160 -12.03 -4.38 -26.61
N VAL A 161 -11.81 -4.02 -25.34
CA VAL A 161 -12.42 -4.66 -24.17
C VAL A 161 -13.25 -3.62 -23.44
N VAL A 162 -14.49 -3.93 -23.12
CA VAL A 162 -15.41 -3.01 -22.44
C VAL A 162 -15.94 -3.68 -21.18
N MET A 163 -15.87 -2.98 -20.07
CA MET A 163 -16.35 -3.47 -18.77
C MET A 163 -17.56 -2.64 -18.34
N LEU A 164 -18.73 -3.27 -18.29
CA LEU A 164 -20.00 -2.68 -17.88
C LEU A 164 -20.43 -3.14 -16.50
N ARG A 165 -19.55 -3.85 -15.80
CA ARG A 165 -19.81 -4.44 -14.48
C ARG A 165 -18.73 -4.04 -13.47
N PRO A 166 -19.06 -4.04 -12.18
CA PRO A 166 -18.05 -3.77 -11.16
C PRO A 166 -16.92 -4.81 -11.21
N THR A 167 -15.71 -4.36 -10.97
CA THR A 167 -14.55 -5.25 -10.79
C THR A 167 -14.71 -5.97 -9.45
N GLU A 168 -14.97 -7.27 -9.49
CA GLU A 168 -15.15 -8.09 -8.28
C GLU A 168 -13.83 -8.65 -7.77
N SER A 169 -12.84 -8.76 -8.64
CA SER A 169 -11.54 -9.36 -8.35
C SER A 169 -10.49 -8.79 -9.32
N SER A 170 -9.34 -8.42 -8.79
CA SER A 170 -8.22 -7.98 -9.63
C SER A 170 -7.76 -9.11 -10.57
N ILE A 171 -7.89 -10.36 -10.15
CA ILE A 171 -7.55 -11.54 -10.98
C ILE A 171 -8.48 -11.60 -12.18
N VAL A 172 -9.80 -11.52 -11.95
CA VAL A 172 -10.80 -11.54 -13.03
C VAL A 172 -10.61 -10.37 -13.99
N PHE A 173 -10.33 -9.18 -13.46
CA PHE A 173 -10.03 -7.98 -14.27
C PHE A 173 -8.85 -8.24 -15.21
N VAL A 174 -7.73 -8.75 -14.67
CA VAL A 174 -6.52 -9.04 -15.45
C VAL A 174 -6.79 -10.15 -16.47
N GLN A 175 -7.62 -11.15 -16.13
CA GLN A 175 -8.03 -12.22 -17.08
C GLN A 175 -8.81 -11.64 -18.25
N GLN A 176 -9.76 -10.75 -17.99
CA GLN A 176 -10.58 -10.10 -19.02
C GLN A 176 -9.72 -9.21 -19.92
N LEU A 177 -8.84 -8.41 -19.30
CA LEU A 177 -7.86 -7.59 -20.01
C LEU A 177 -6.96 -8.45 -20.90
N GLY A 178 -6.46 -9.55 -20.34
CA GLY A 178 -5.53 -10.47 -21.00
C GLY A 178 -6.04 -11.07 -22.30
N ARG A 179 -7.37 -11.16 -22.47
CA ARG A 179 -7.97 -11.67 -23.72
C ARG A 179 -7.57 -10.82 -24.93
N GLY A 180 -7.38 -9.52 -24.71
CA GLY A 180 -6.99 -8.61 -25.77
C GLY A 180 -5.52 -8.21 -25.78
N LEU A 181 -4.70 -8.70 -24.86
CA LEU A 181 -3.30 -8.29 -24.79
C LEU A 181 -2.35 -9.09 -25.69
N ARG A 182 -2.79 -10.24 -26.20
CA ARG A 182 -1.93 -11.06 -27.06
C ARG A 182 -1.64 -10.38 -28.39
N LYS A 183 -0.44 -10.59 -28.90
CA LYS A 183 -0.02 -10.09 -30.22
C LYS A 183 -0.84 -10.74 -31.33
N PHE A 184 -1.22 -9.95 -32.32
CA PHE A 184 -1.96 -10.40 -33.48
C PHE A 184 -1.62 -9.51 -34.68
N ASN A 185 -1.71 -10.05 -35.89
CA ASN A 185 -1.39 -9.28 -37.08
C ASN A 185 -2.30 -8.04 -37.21
N ASN A 186 -1.70 -6.90 -37.50
CA ASN A 186 -2.39 -5.60 -37.65
C ASN A 186 -3.08 -5.11 -36.36
N LYS A 187 -2.54 -5.51 -35.20
CA LYS A 187 -3.01 -5.02 -33.91
C LYS A 187 -1.83 -4.40 -33.16
N ASP A 188 -1.83 -3.08 -33.02
CA ASP A 188 -0.74 -2.33 -32.37
C ASP A 188 -0.98 -2.17 -30.87
N TYR A 189 -2.26 -2.10 -30.46
CA TYR A 189 -2.64 -1.90 -29.05
C TYR A 189 -4.04 -2.44 -28.78
N LEU A 190 -4.34 -2.58 -27.49
CA LEU A 190 -5.69 -2.90 -26.99
C LEU A 190 -6.31 -1.64 -26.39
N THR A 191 -7.55 -1.30 -26.79
CA THR A 191 -8.34 -0.28 -26.09
C THR A 191 -9.19 -0.94 -25.00
N VAL A 192 -9.11 -0.43 -23.77
CA VAL A 192 -9.90 -0.89 -22.63
C VAL A 192 -10.77 0.27 -22.16
N ILE A 193 -12.09 0.08 -22.13
CA ILE A 193 -13.05 1.09 -21.67
C ILE A 193 -13.79 0.50 -20.46
N ASP A 194 -13.60 1.11 -19.31
CA ASP A 194 -14.16 0.62 -18.05
C ASP A 194 -15.17 1.66 -17.53
N PHE A 195 -16.45 1.27 -17.49
CA PHE A 195 -17.53 2.13 -17.04
C PHE A 195 -17.64 2.09 -15.51
N ILE A 196 -17.08 3.12 -14.88
CA ILE A 196 -16.96 3.23 -13.43
C ILE A 196 -18.26 3.78 -12.84
N GLY A 197 -19.11 2.89 -12.33
CA GLY A 197 -20.28 3.24 -11.53
C GLY A 197 -19.88 3.63 -10.11
N ASN A 198 -20.85 3.74 -9.21
CA ASN A 198 -20.61 4.04 -7.80
C ASN A 198 -20.44 2.74 -7.00
N TYR A 199 -19.46 1.92 -7.39
CA TYR A 199 -19.25 0.58 -6.82
C TYR A 199 -18.27 0.61 -5.65
N GLN A 200 -18.58 -0.21 -4.63
CA GLN A 200 -17.70 -0.35 -3.44
C GLN A 200 -16.35 -1.00 -3.80
N SER A 201 -16.33 -1.83 -4.84
CA SER A 201 -15.14 -2.57 -5.28
C SER A 201 -14.22 -1.78 -6.22
N ASN A 202 -14.50 -0.53 -6.52
CA ASN A 202 -13.68 0.29 -7.44
C ASN A 202 -12.21 0.39 -7.02
N PHE A 203 -11.89 0.20 -5.72
CA PHE A 203 -10.50 0.16 -5.24
C PHE A 203 -9.69 -0.98 -5.87
N LEU A 204 -10.36 -2.02 -6.41
CA LEU A 204 -9.68 -3.14 -7.10
C LEU A 204 -9.15 -2.74 -8.48
N VAL A 205 -9.67 -1.67 -9.07
CA VAL A 205 -9.21 -1.19 -10.38
C VAL A 205 -7.72 -0.82 -10.35
N PRO A 206 -7.25 0.09 -9.46
CA PRO A 206 -5.82 0.35 -9.37
C PRO A 206 -5.00 -0.85 -8.90
N VAL A 207 -5.53 -1.71 -8.02
CA VAL A 207 -4.85 -2.97 -7.63
C VAL A 207 -4.51 -3.77 -8.89
N ALA A 208 -5.48 -3.96 -9.77
CA ALA A 208 -5.32 -4.75 -11.00
C ALA A 208 -4.42 -4.06 -12.03
N LEU A 209 -4.64 -2.77 -12.28
CA LEU A 209 -3.90 -2.01 -13.31
C LEU A 209 -2.42 -1.86 -12.98
N PHE A 210 -2.09 -1.62 -11.73
CA PHE A 210 -0.70 -1.39 -11.31
C PHE A 210 -0.05 -2.66 -10.73
N GLY A 211 -0.80 -3.75 -10.58
CA GLY A 211 -0.30 -5.00 -10.04
C GLY A 211 0.07 -4.92 -8.56
N ASP A 212 -0.54 -4.00 -7.82
CA ASP A 212 -0.19 -3.77 -6.41
C ASP A 212 -1.07 -4.62 -5.49
N SER A 213 -0.52 -5.73 -5.02
CA SER A 213 -1.19 -6.64 -4.09
C SER A 213 -0.97 -6.27 -2.61
N SER A 214 -0.36 -5.12 -2.33
CA SER A 214 -0.14 -4.68 -0.94
C SER A 214 -1.45 -4.26 -0.25
N PHE A 215 -2.42 -3.80 -1.03
CA PHE A 215 -3.68 -3.21 -0.54
C PHE A 215 -3.44 -2.01 0.39
N ASP A 216 -2.31 -1.33 0.23
CA ASP A 216 -2.01 -0.10 0.97
C ASP A 216 -2.77 1.05 0.31
N LYS A 217 -3.73 1.63 1.03
CA LYS A 217 -4.61 2.70 0.53
C LYS A 217 -3.81 3.92 0.01
N ASP A 218 -2.75 4.29 0.71
CA ASP A 218 -1.95 5.46 0.32
C ASP A 218 -1.13 5.16 -0.93
N ARG A 219 -0.60 3.95 -1.02
CA ARG A 219 0.13 3.50 -2.21
C ARG A 219 -0.82 3.50 -3.41
N LEU A 220 -2.04 2.95 -3.26
CA LEU A 220 -3.06 2.96 -4.32
C LEU A 220 -3.40 4.39 -4.76
N ARG A 221 -3.57 5.33 -3.81
CA ARG A 221 -3.82 6.75 -4.13
C ARG A 221 -2.66 7.38 -4.91
N ARG A 222 -1.42 7.07 -4.52
CA ARG A 222 -0.22 7.56 -5.22
C ARG A 222 -0.14 7.01 -6.65
N LEU A 223 -0.40 5.71 -6.82
CA LEU A 223 -0.43 5.05 -8.13
C LEU A 223 -1.47 5.71 -9.04
N MET A 224 -2.68 5.96 -8.51
CA MET A 224 -3.74 6.65 -9.25
C MET A 224 -3.34 8.07 -9.69
N ASN A 225 -2.58 8.78 -8.87
CA ASN A 225 -2.10 10.13 -9.21
C ASN A 225 -0.93 10.11 -10.19
N ALA A 226 -0.06 9.11 -10.11
CA ALA A 226 1.07 8.93 -11.03
C ALA A 226 0.60 8.47 -12.42
N GLY A 227 -0.47 7.67 -12.47
CA GLY A 227 -1.10 7.25 -13.72
C GLY A 227 -0.16 6.50 -14.65
N SER A 228 -0.22 6.84 -15.94
CA SER A 228 0.54 6.15 -17.00
C SER A 228 2.06 6.14 -16.81
N SER A 229 2.61 7.07 -16.03
CA SER A 229 4.08 7.16 -15.84
C SER A 229 4.68 5.92 -15.16
N LEU A 230 3.84 5.08 -14.56
CA LEU A 230 4.27 3.88 -13.84
C LEU A 230 4.03 2.57 -14.61
N ILE A 231 3.38 2.66 -15.79
CA ILE A 231 3.11 1.46 -16.60
C ILE A 231 4.20 1.33 -17.67
N PRO A 232 4.80 0.14 -17.81
CA PRO A 232 5.86 -0.07 -18.80
C PRO A 232 5.37 0.06 -20.25
N GLY A 233 6.28 0.46 -21.13
CA GLY A 233 6.05 0.51 -22.57
C GLY A 233 5.19 1.70 -22.98
N GLU A 234 4.42 1.52 -24.04
CA GLU A 234 3.55 2.57 -24.64
C GLU A 234 2.12 2.54 -24.06
N SER A 235 1.88 1.77 -23.01
CA SER A 235 0.56 1.67 -22.38
C SER A 235 0.18 2.98 -21.68
N THR A 236 -1.10 3.34 -21.70
CA THR A 236 -1.59 4.56 -21.03
C THR A 236 -2.83 4.26 -20.18
N ILE A 237 -2.95 5.01 -19.09
CA ILE A 237 -4.12 4.96 -18.19
C ILE A 237 -4.68 6.36 -18.05
N SER A 238 -5.97 6.51 -18.31
CA SER A 238 -6.69 7.78 -18.20
C SER A 238 -8.02 7.56 -17.47
N PHE A 239 -8.38 8.49 -16.60
CA PHE A 239 -9.66 8.50 -15.88
C PHE A 239 -10.31 9.87 -16.09
N ASP A 240 -11.59 9.90 -16.33
CA ASP A 240 -12.32 11.16 -16.21
C ASP A 240 -12.40 11.58 -14.74
N ARG A 241 -12.75 12.82 -14.46
CA ARG A 241 -12.73 13.40 -13.11
C ARG A 241 -13.63 12.61 -12.14
N ILE A 242 -14.85 12.32 -12.56
CA ILE A 242 -15.83 11.66 -11.69
C ILE A 242 -15.45 10.20 -11.42
N SER A 243 -14.99 9.47 -12.43
CA SER A 243 -14.55 8.08 -12.23
C SER A 243 -13.36 8.02 -11.27
N LYS A 244 -12.43 8.96 -11.37
CA LYS A 244 -11.29 9.08 -10.45
C LYS A 244 -11.77 9.35 -9.02
N GLU A 245 -12.72 10.27 -8.83
CA GLU A 245 -13.34 10.57 -7.54
C GLU A 245 -14.00 9.31 -6.94
N ARG A 246 -14.77 8.56 -7.73
CA ARG A 246 -15.41 7.32 -7.30
C ARG A 246 -14.40 6.28 -6.83
N ILE A 247 -13.27 6.14 -7.53
CA ILE A 247 -12.20 5.21 -7.13
C ILE A 247 -11.57 5.67 -5.81
N PHE A 248 -11.24 6.96 -5.66
CA PHE A 248 -10.68 7.48 -4.40
C PHE A 248 -11.63 7.28 -3.22
N ASP A 249 -12.92 7.52 -3.42
CA ASP A 249 -13.95 7.30 -2.40
C ASP A 249 -14.01 5.81 -2.00
N SER A 250 -14.00 4.93 -3.00
CA SER A 250 -13.96 3.48 -2.78
C SER A 250 -12.70 3.06 -1.98
N ILE A 251 -11.51 3.57 -2.34
CA ILE A 251 -10.26 3.30 -1.60
C ILE A 251 -10.42 3.72 -0.13
N SER A 252 -10.99 4.89 0.11
CA SER A 252 -11.18 5.42 1.48
C SER A 252 -12.10 4.50 2.30
N LYS A 253 -13.19 4.02 1.71
CA LYS A 253 -14.22 3.19 2.37
C LYS A 253 -13.85 1.71 2.43
N ALA A 254 -12.92 1.24 1.61
CA ALA A 254 -12.56 -0.19 1.51
C ALA A 254 -12.06 -0.74 2.86
N LYS A 255 -12.53 -1.92 3.22
CA LYS A 255 -12.09 -2.65 4.42
C LYS A 255 -11.03 -3.68 4.04
N VAL A 256 -9.96 -3.21 3.38
CA VAL A 256 -8.89 -4.06 2.84
C VAL A 256 -8.08 -4.77 3.93
N ASP A 257 -8.05 -4.19 5.12
CA ASP A 257 -7.35 -4.69 6.30
C ASP A 257 -8.27 -5.46 7.25
N GLY A 258 -9.47 -5.78 6.81
CA GLY A 258 -10.43 -6.55 7.61
C GLY A 258 -9.94 -7.98 7.88
N LYS A 259 -10.29 -8.53 9.04
CA LYS A 259 -9.88 -9.88 9.46
C LYS A 259 -10.12 -10.95 8.40
N LYS A 260 -11.29 -10.91 7.73
CA LYS A 260 -11.63 -11.88 6.69
C LYS A 260 -10.66 -11.81 5.50
N ALA A 261 -10.39 -10.60 4.99
CA ALA A 261 -9.49 -10.41 3.86
C ALA A 261 -8.07 -10.94 4.17
N LEU A 262 -7.59 -10.68 5.39
CA LEU A 262 -6.29 -11.19 5.85
C LEU A 262 -6.27 -12.73 5.91
N ILE A 263 -7.34 -13.34 6.45
CA ILE A 263 -7.46 -14.81 6.52
C ILE A 263 -7.48 -15.41 5.11
N ASP A 264 -8.22 -14.79 4.19
CA ASP A 264 -8.32 -15.26 2.80
C ASP A 264 -6.93 -15.20 2.11
N ASP A 265 -6.19 -14.09 2.29
CA ASP A 265 -4.83 -13.93 1.72
C ASP A 265 -3.86 -14.97 2.31
N TYR A 266 -3.90 -15.18 3.64
CA TYR A 266 -3.09 -16.19 4.32
C TYR A 266 -3.39 -17.59 3.77
N SER A 267 -4.69 -17.92 3.63
CA SER A 267 -5.15 -19.24 3.17
C SER A 267 -4.74 -19.49 1.72
N LEU A 268 -4.87 -18.48 0.88
CA LEU A 268 -4.45 -18.57 -0.53
C LEU A 268 -2.93 -18.82 -0.63
N LEU A 269 -2.14 -18.09 0.15
CA LEU A 269 -0.68 -18.28 0.14
C LEU A 269 -0.29 -19.65 0.71
N LYS A 270 -0.96 -20.10 1.79
CA LYS A 270 -0.78 -21.45 2.34
C LYS A 270 -1.04 -22.52 1.27
N PHE A 271 -2.11 -22.33 0.50
CA PHE A 271 -2.52 -23.22 -0.59
C PHE A 271 -1.40 -23.30 -1.66
N ARG A 272 -0.90 -22.14 -2.08
CA ARG A 272 0.18 -22.05 -3.10
C ARG A 272 1.48 -22.70 -2.62
N LEU A 273 1.81 -22.55 -1.33
CA LEU A 273 3.08 -23.04 -0.77
C LEU A 273 3.04 -24.51 -0.35
N GLY A 274 1.84 -25.07 -0.10
CA GLY A 274 1.68 -26.41 0.48
C GLY A 274 2.16 -26.49 1.94
N ARG A 275 2.41 -25.32 2.57
CA ARG A 275 2.84 -25.22 3.97
C ARG A 275 2.36 -23.89 4.56
N HIS A 276 2.53 -23.72 5.87
CA HIS A 276 2.17 -22.46 6.51
C HIS A 276 3.05 -21.32 6.00
N PRO A 277 2.46 -20.19 5.59
CA PRO A 277 3.22 -19.02 5.17
C PRO A 277 4.00 -18.41 6.35
N MET A 278 5.19 -17.95 6.05
CA MET A 278 6.03 -17.15 6.93
C MET A 278 6.02 -15.69 6.44
N MET A 279 6.45 -14.73 7.26
CA MET A 279 6.46 -13.31 6.88
C MET A 279 7.31 -13.07 5.62
N VAL A 280 8.43 -13.78 5.51
CA VAL A 280 9.33 -13.69 4.35
C VAL A 280 8.63 -14.10 3.05
N ASP A 281 7.73 -15.10 3.09
CA ASP A 281 7.01 -15.57 1.90
C ASP A 281 6.16 -14.47 1.25
N PHE A 282 5.60 -13.57 2.05
CA PHE A 282 4.82 -12.43 1.55
C PHE A 282 5.71 -11.41 0.84
N LEU A 283 6.91 -11.17 1.38
CA LEU A 283 7.87 -10.22 0.81
C LEU A 283 8.40 -10.71 -0.54
N ASP A 284 8.79 -11.98 -0.62
CA ASP A 284 9.35 -12.61 -1.83
C ASP A 284 8.38 -12.55 -3.02
N ARG A 285 7.09 -12.49 -2.76
CA ARG A 285 6.05 -12.50 -3.80
C ARG A 285 5.36 -11.16 -4.01
N GLU A 286 5.90 -10.12 -3.39
CA GLU A 286 5.35 -8.75 -3.48
C GLU A 286 3.84 -8.71 -3.12
N LEU A 287 3.47 -9.52 -2.13
CA LEU A 287 2.10 -9.61 -1.65
C LEU A 287 1.83 -8.54 -0.56
N ARG A 288 0.70 -8.69 0.12
CA ARG A 288 0.33 -7.84 1.26
C ARG A 288 1.46 -7.79 2.30
N ASP A 289 1.71 -6.60 2.86
CA ASP A 289 2.70 -6.45 3.95
C ASP A 289 2.28 -7.32 5.13
N PRO A 290 3.08 -8.33 5.52
CA PRO A 290 2.70 -9.23 6.62
C PRO A 290 2.59 -8.54 7.97
N HIS A 291 3.08 -7.31 8.10
CA HIS A 291 2.91 -6.52 9.33
C HIS A 291 1.42 -6.26 9.62
N GLN A 292 0.56 -6.25 8.58
CA GLN A 292 -0.90 -6.13 8.76
C GLN A 292 -1.46 -7.30 9.58
N PHE A 293 -0.92 -8.51 9.40
CA PHE A 293 -1.32 -9.67 10.22
C PHE A 293 -0.89 -9.48 11.68
N VAL A 294 0.30 -8.93 11.89
CA VAL A 294 0.82 -8.63 13.24
C VAL A 294 -0.09 -7.61 13.94
N GLU A 295 -0.51 -6.56 13.23
CA GLU A 295 -1.40 -5.53 13.79
C GLU A 295 -2.77 -6.09 14.19
N VAL A 296 -3.33 -7.02 13.41
CA VAL A 296 -4.70 -7.53 13.61
C VAL A 296 -4.75 -8.76 14.51
N PHE A 297 -3.77 -9.65 14.40
CA PHE A 297 -3.79 -10.96 15.08
C PHE A 297 -2.69 -11.12 16.13
N GLY A 298 -1.77 -10.15 16.26
CA GLY A 298 -0.61 -10.25 17.15
C GLY A 298 0.61 -10.85 16.46
N SER A 299 0.46 -11.99 15.79
CA SER A 299 1.53 -12.64 15.01
C SER A 299 0.93 -13.62 14.00
N LEU A 300 1.75 -14.06 13.04
CA LEU A 300 1.33 -15.14 12.13
C LEU A 300 1.13 -16.46 12.90
N LEU A 301 1.89 -16.70 13.94
CA LEU A 301 1.72 -17.90 14.79
C LEU A 301 0.37 -17.87 15.52
N GLU A 302 -0.03 -16.70 16.01
CA GLU A 302 -1.33 -16.53 16.68
C GLU A 302 -2.48 -16.74 15.68
N LEU A 303 -2.35 -16.21 14.47
CA LEU A 303 -3.33 -16.47 13.41
C LEU A 303 -3.41 -17.97 13.11
N ARG A 304 -2.26 -18.63 12.94
CA ARG A 304 -2.22 -20.07 12.69
C ARG A 304 -2.91 -20.86 13.82
N GLN A 305 -2.62 -20.53 15.07
CA GLN A 305 -3.25 -21.19 16.22
C GLN A 305 -4.78 -21.04 16.20
N LYS A 306 -5.27 -19.84 15.86
CA LYS A 306 -6.71 -19.55 15.74
C LYS A 306 -7.39 -20.34 14.61
N LEU A 307 -6.69 -20.54 13.49
CA LEU A 307 -7.25 -21.23 12.33
C LEU A 307 -7.25 -22.77 12.49
N GLU A 308 -6.24 -23.31 13.12
CA GLU A 308 -6.05 -24.77 13.20
C GLU A 308 -6.55 -25.39 14.52
N ASN A 309 -6.33 -24.69 15.61
CA ASN A 309 -6.69 -25.17 16.97
C ASN A 309 -6.12 -26.57 17.28
N THR A 310 -4.94 -26.89 16.70
CA THR A 310 -4.29 -28.21 16.85
C THR A 310 -3.09 -28.19 17.79
N PHE A 311 -2.66 -27.01 18.22
CA PHE A 311 -1.52 -26.81 19.12
C PHE A 311 -1.80 -25.60 20.01
N PHE A 312 -1.03 -25.47 21.07
CA PHE A 312 -1.19 -24.38 22.01
C PHE A 312 0.18 -23.80 22.38
N VAL A 313 0.24 -22.47 22.35
CA VAL A 313 1.38 -21.69 22.86
C VAL A 313 0.87 -20.88 24.06
N ASP A 314 1.61 -20.85 25.15
CA ASP A 314 1.17 -20.11 26.32
C ASP A 314 1.09 -18.60 26.01
N THR A 315 0.19 -17.93 26.72
CA THR A 315 -0.17 -16.54 26.43
C THR A 315 1.00 -15.57 26.59
N LYS A 316 1.92 -15.81 27.53
CA LYS A 316 3.08 -14.94 27.76
C LYS A 316 4.03 -14.98 26.54
N HIS A 317 4.35 -16.19 26.06
CA HIS A 317 5.23 -16.34 24.88
C HIS A 317 4.56 -15.84 23.59
N MET A 318 3.25 -16.11 23.41
CA MET A 318 2.52 -15.60 22.24
C MET A 318 2.50 -14.06 22.24
N HIS A 319 2.23 -13.45 23.39
CA HIS A 319 2.24 -12.00 23.55
C HIS A 319 3.64 -11.42 23.28
N LEU A 320 4.69 -12.05 23.83
CA LEU A 320 6.07 -11.61 23.61
C LEU A 320 6.42 -11.62 22.11
N LEU A 321 6.09 -12.72 21.40
CA LEU A 321 6.31 -12.81 19.94
C LEU A 321 5.61 -11.66 19.21
N GLY A 322 4.36 -11.41 19.55
CA GLY A 322 3.58 -10.33 18.96
C GLY A 322 4.20 -8.95 19.19
N MET A 323 4.64 -8.68 20.41
CA MET A 323 5.26 -7.38 20.74
C MET A 323 6.59 -7.19 20.02
N LEU A 324 7.41 -8.25 19.91
CA LEU A 324 8.68 -8.20 19.18
C LEU A 324 8.43 -7.99 17.66
N ALA A 325 7.49 -8.74 17.09
CA ALA A 325 7.14 -8.59 15.67
C ALA A 325 6.59 -7.17 15.37
N LYS A 326 5.79 -6.62 16.26
CA LYS A 326 5.14 -5.32 16.08
C LYS A 326 6.09 -4.13 16.23
N PHE A 327 6.86 -4.11 17.30
CA PHE A 327 7.61 -2.91 17.70
C PHE A 327 9.11 -2.99 17.43
N VAL A 328 9.65 -4.20 17.23
CA VAL A 328 11.09 -4.40 17.05
C VAL A 328 11.40 -4.85 15.63
N PHE A 329 10.76 -5.91 15.16
CA PHE A 329 11.05 -6.52 13.85
C PHE A 329 10.05 -6.02 12.78
N ASN A 330 9.99 -4.69 12.59
CA ASN A 330 9.04 -4.05 11.66
C ASN A 330 9.70 -3.48 10.39
N GLY A 331 10.98 -3.77 10.16
CA GLY A 331 11.69 -3.34 8.95
C GLY A 331 12.19 -1.89 8.98
N LYS A 332 12.16 -1.25 10.15
CA LYS A 332 12.54 0.17 10.26
C LYS A 332 13.95 0.39 10.83
N ARG A 333 14.56 -0.65 11.41
CA ARG A 333 15.94 -0.63 11.92
C ARG A 333 16.47 -2.06 11.92
N ALA A 334 17.78 -2.24 11.67
CA ALA A 334 18.38 -3.57 11.45
C ALA A 334 19.12 -4.13 12.67
N GLU A 335 19.61 -3.29 13.56
CA GLU A 335 20.53 -3.66 14.62
C GLU A 335 19.94 -4.73 15.57
N GLU A 336 18.66 -4.68 15.87
CA GLU A 336 17.97 -5.67 16.70
C GLU A 336 18.04 -7.06 16.05
N THR A 337 17.92 -7.16 14.74
CA THR A 337 18.04 -8.44 14.02
C THR A 337 19.46 -9.00 14.16
N PHE A 338 20.48 -8.16 14.02
CA PHE A 338 21.88 -8.61 14.17
C PHE A 338 22.17 -9.07 15.59
N ILE A 339 21.63 -8.36 16.59
CA ILE A 339 21.75 -8.78 18.02
C ILE A 339 21.13 -10.16 18.18
N LEU A 340 19.91 -10.41 17.69
CA LEU A 340 19.26 -11.72 17.78
C LEU A 340 20.06 -12.80 17.05
N LYS A 341 20.52 -12.52 15.82
CA LYS A 341 21.32 -13.48 15.03
C LYS A 341 22.60 -13.88 15.75
N LEU A 342 23.29 -12.93 16.36
CA LEU A 342 24.52 -13.20 17.12
C LEU A 342 24.23 -14.05 18.37
N ILE A 343 23.13 -13.76 19.08
CA ILE A 343 22.70 -14.57 20.24
C ILE A 343 22.46 -16.02 19.82
N CYS A 344 21.88 -16.22 18.63
CA CYS A 344 21.61 -17.57 18.12
C CYS A 344 22.88 -18.29 17.60
N LYS A 345 23.87 -17.54 17.13
CA LYS A 345 25.11 -18.11 16.55
C LYS A 345 26.11 -18.63 17.62
N GLN A 346 26.09 -18.07 18.81
CA GLN A 346 27.13 -18.38 19.80
C GLN A 346 26.59 -18.55 21.22
N THR A 347 27.27 -19.41 22.00
CA THR A 347 26.99 -19.56 23.43
C THR A 347 27.81 -18.50 24.19
N GLY A 348 27.15 -17.74 25.05
CA GLY A 348 27.80 -16.72 25.87
C GLY A 348 27.53 -15.29 25.41
N PRO A 349 28.20 -14.32 26.04
CA PRO A 349 27.93 -12.92 25.73
C PRO A 349 28.45 -12.49 24.36
N ILE A 350 27.75 -11.61 23.72
CA ILE A 350 28.18 -10.95 22.48
C ILE A 350 28.70 -9.55 22.81
N SER A 351 29.68 -9.04 22.05
CA SER A 351 30.22 -7.70 22.26
C SER A 351 29.52 -6.67 21.36
N PHE A 352 29.56 -5.42 21.76
CA PHE A 352 29.11 -4.31 20.89
C PHE A 352 29.92 -4.32 19.57
N GLN A 353 31.23 -4.64 19.66
CA GLN A 353 32.10 -4.74 18.49
C GLN A 353 31.58 -5.81 17.51
N SER A 354 31.17 -7.00 17.99
CA SER A 354 30.64 -8.04 17.11
C SER A 354 29.35 -7.59 16.42
N VAL A 355 28.50 -6.77 17.07
CA VAL A 355 27.33 -6.21 16.43
C VAL A 355 27.76 -5.22 15.32
N GLN A 356 28.74 -4.35 15.61
CA GLN A 356 29.27 -3.39 14.63
C GLN A 356 29.85 -4.10 13.41
N ASP A 357 30.63 -5.18 13.65
CA ASP A 357 31.27 -5.96 12.59
C ASP A 357 30.21 -6.64 11.68
N GLU A 358 29.16 -7.25 12.26
CA GLU A 358 28.09 -7.89 11.46
C GLU A 358 27.33 -6.86 10.62
N VAL A 359 27.00 -5.70 11.19
CA VAL A 359 26.30 -4.62 10.47
C VAL A 359 27.20 -4.09 9.34
N LEU A 360 28.49 -3.85 9.64
CA LEU A 360 29.44 -3.38 8.62
C LEU A 360 29.58 -4.37 7.47
N ASN A 361 29.69 -5.67 7.78
CA ASN A 361 29.83 -6.71 6.77
C ASN A 361 28.59 -6.84 5.87
N GLU A 362 27.40 -6.76 6.46
CA GLU A 362 26.14 -6.98 5.71
C GLU A 362 25.55 -5.73 5.10
N LEU A 363 25.75 -4.55 5.72
CA LEU A 363 25.08 -3.31 5.31
C LEU A 363 26.06 -2.19 4.92
N GLY A 364 27.36 -2.36 5.18
CA GLY A 364 28.38 -1.40 4.76
C GLY A 364 28.50 -0.15 5.64
N TYR A 365 27.93 -0.15 6.85
CA TYR A 365 28.09 0.94 7.81
C TYR A 365 28.32 0.41 9.22
N THR A 366 28.92 1.25 10.08
CA THR A 366 29.18 0.90 11.49
C THR A 366 28.21 1.67 12.39
N PRO A 367 27.29 1.02 13.09
CA PRO A 367 26.40 1.72 14.01
C PRO A 367 27.17 2.30 15.21
N SER A 368 26.79 3.49 15.64
CA SER A 368 27.40 4.10 16.84
C SER A 368 26.98 3.32 18.10
N LEU A 369 27.73 3.50 19.17
CA LEU A 369 27.37 2.90 20.47
C LEU A 369 26.01 3.36 20.96
N HIS A 370 25.61 4.60 20.65
CA HIS A 370 24.28 5.14 20.97
C HIS A 370 23.18 4.33 20.25
N VAL A 371 23.36 4.03 18.96
CA VAL A 371 22.41 3.22 18.16
C VAL A 371 22.29 1.82 18.73
N ILE A 372 23.42 1.16 19.10
CA ILE A 372 23.41 -0.19 19.69
C ILE A 372 22.64 -0.18 21.02
N LYS A 373 22.92 0.79 21.89
CA LYS A 373 22.22 0.92 23.19
C LYS A 373 20.72 1.14 22.99
N SER A 374 20.35 1.99 22.03
CA SER A 374 18.95 2.23 21.69
C SER A 374 18.29 0.96 21.14
N ALA A 375 18.99 0.18 20.30
CA ALA A 375 18.50 -1.08 19.78
C ALA A 375 18.24 -2.11 20.90
N LEU A 376 19.18 -2.22 21.87
CA LEU A 376 19.04 -3.11 23.04
C LEU A 376 17.87 -2.68 23.93
N HIS A 377 17.68 -1.38 24.09
CA HIS A 377 16.56 -0.81 24.85
C HIS A 377 15.22 -1.19 24.19
N SER A 378 15.14 -1.06 22.86
CA SER A 378 13.97 -1.46 22.07
C SER A 378 13.75 -2.97 22.08
N PHE A 379 14.82 -3.75 21.94
CA PHE A 379 14.78 -5.22 21.95
C PHE A 379 14.19 -5.74 23.28
N ASN A 380 14.51 -5.08 24.38
CA ASN A 380 13.94 -5.38 25.70
C ASN A 380 12.50 -4.84 25.89
N LEU A 381 11.89 -4.23 24.85
CA LEU A 381 10.55 -3.64 24.93
C LEU A 381 10.43 -2.55 26.02
N LYS A 382 11.52 -1.85 26.31
CA LYS A 382 11.58 -0.77 27.30
C LYS A 382 11.16 0.58 26.70
N PHE A 383 11.27 0.74 25.37
CA PHE A 383 10.95 1.98 24.67
C PHE A 383 9.43 2.25 24.64
N VAL A 384 8.62 1.21 24.40
CA VAL A 384 7.17 1.35 24.19
C VAL A 384 6.45 1.43 25.55
N MET A 385 5.79 2.57 25.78
CA MET A 385 5.10 2.86 27.05
C MET A 385 3.59 2.69 26.85
N GLN A 386 2.95 2.01 27.78
CA GLN A 386 1.50 1.81 27.83
C GLN A 386 0.94 2.30 29.18
N LEU A 387 -0.34 2.61 29.20
CA LEU A 387 -1.03 2.97 30.44
C LEU A 387 -1.40 1.69 31.19
N SER A 388 -0.89 1.56 32.40
CA SER A 388 -1.17 0.43 33.27
C SER A 388 -1.41 0.95 34.70
N ASN A 389 -2.58 0.68 35.25
CA ASN A 389 -2.98 1.14 36.60
C ASN A 389 -2.79 2.66 36.76
N GLY A 390 -3.22 3.44 35.75
CA GLY A 390 -3.16 4.90 35.78
C GLY A 390 -1.78 5.51 35.59
N LYS A 391 -0.73 4.70 35.37
CA LYS A 391 0.64 5.16 35.17
C LYS A 391 1.18 4.65 33.82
N ARG A 392 2.02 5.45 33.18
CA ARG A 392 2.75 5.01 31.98
C ARG A 392 3.92 4.14 32.40
N ARG A 393 3.93 2.91 31.90
CA ARG A 393 5.01 1.93 32.14
C ARG A 393 5.41 1.29 30.80
N SER A 394 6.65 0.83 30.73
CA SER A 394 7.10 0.09 29.53
C SER A 394 6.44 -1.28 29.45
N ILE A 395 6.37 -1.85 28.25
CA ILE A 395 5.89 -3.22 28.03
C ILE A 395 6.73 -4.19 28.88
N SER A 396 8.04 -3.97 28.91
CA SER A 396 8.98 -4.74 29.75
C SER A 396 8.54 -4.79 31.22
N GLU A 397 8.19 -3.63 31.79
CA GLU A 397 7.76 -3.53 33.20
C GLU A 397 6.39 -4.16 33.45
N ILE A 398 5.46 -4.01 32.50
CA ILE A 398 4.08 -4.51 32.65
C ILE A 398 4.06 -6.05 32.64
N PHE A 399 4.85 -6.68 31.76
CA PHE A 399 4.80 -8.11 31.50
C PHE A 399 6.03 -8.87 32.02
N ASP A 400 6.93 -8.17 32.72
CA ASP A 400 8.17 -8.72 33.25
C ASP A 400 9.00 -9.39 32.14
N TYR A 401 9.29 -8.61 31.09
CA TYR A 401 10.14 -9.05 29.98
C TYR A 401 11.57 -8.54 30.19
N ASP A 402 12.51 -9.46 30.35
CA ASP A 402 13.94 -9.18 30.42
C ASP A 402 14.64 -10.15 29.47
N LEU A 403 14.95 -9.66 28.26
CA LEU A 403 15.47 -10.49 27.18
C LEU A 403 16.99 -10.48 27.12
N VAL A 404 17.59 -9.30 27.33
CA VAL A 404 19.06 -9.13 27.30
C VAL A 404 19.49 -8.17 28.40
N ARG A 405 20.63 -8.44 28.97
CA ARG A 405 21.29 -7.60 29.99
C ARG A 405 22.61 -7.11 29.43
N VAL A 406 22.98 -5.90 29.76
CA VAL A 406 24.23 -5.27 29.30
C VAL A 406 25.15 -5.05 30.50
N GLU A 407 26.41 -5.50 30.38
CA GLU A 407 27.49 -5.24 31.34
C GLU A 407 28.70 -4.72 30.55
N GLY A 408 29.03 -3.45 30.78
CA GLY A 408 30.06 -2.77 29.96
C GLY A 408 29.63 -2.74 28.49
N GLU A 409 30.42 -3.36 27.63
CA GLU A 409 30.12 -3.48 26.19
C GLU A 409 29.79 -4.93 25.81
N LYS A 410 29.31 -5.72 26.77
CA LYS A 410 28.87 -7.12 26.54
C LYS A 410 27.38 -7.27 26.76
N ILE A 411 26.75 -8.05 25.92
CA ILE A 411 25.30 -8.32 25.89
C ILE A 411 25.12 -9.80 26.30
N TYR A 412 24.31 -10.04 27.32
CA TYR A 412 23.98 -11.36 27.85
C TYR A 412 22.51 -11.67 27.59
N ALA A 413 22.24 -12.75 26.87
CA ALA A 413 20.87 -13.23 26.71
C ALA A 413 20.35 -13.75 28.05
N GLN A 414 19.13 -13.36 28.42
CA GLN A 414 18.50 -13.76 29.67
C GLN A 414 17.67 -15.04 29.47
N SER A 415 17.34 -15.69 30.60
CA SER A 415 16.66 -16.98 30.59
C SER A 415 15.33 -16.98 29.81
N LEU A 416 14.59 -15.90 29.87
CA LEU A 416 13.33 -15.78 29.11
C LEU A 416 13.57 -15.94 27.60
N LEU A 417 14.55 -15.22 27.07
CA LEU A 417 14.89 -15.29 25.62
C LEU A 417 15.48 -16.69 25.29
N LEU A 418 16.38 -17.19 26.14
CA LEU A 418 17.01 -18.50 25.89
C LEU A 418 15.96 -19.62 25.87
N ASN A 419 15.00 -19.60 26.80
CA ASN A 419 13.91 -20.57 26.84
C ASN A 419 12.99 -20.45 25.62
N PHE A 420 12.69 -19.20 25.20
CA PHE A 420 11.92 -18.92 24.00
C PHE A 420 12.60 -19.54 22.76
N LEU A 421 13.91 -19.37 22.63
CA LEU A 421 14.69 -19.86 21.48
C LEU A 421 14.90 -21.39 21.50
N ARG A 422 14.68 -22.07 22.64
CA ARG A 422 14.74 -23.54 22.74
C ARG A 422 13.45 -24.21 22.21
N ASP A 423 12.37 -23.48 22.12
CA ASP A 423 11.13 -23.97 21.53
C ASP A 423 11.23 -23.76 20.02
N ASP A 424 11.33 -24.86 19.27
CA ASP A 424 11.53 -24.82 17.82
C ASP A 424 10.45 -24.01 17.08
N LEU A 425 9.19 -24.10 17.52
CA LEU A 425 8.09 -23.38 16.89
C LEU A 425 8.22 -21.87 17.14
N LEU A 426 8.42 -21.47 18.39
CA LEU A 426 8.59 -20.07 18.77
C LEU A 426 9.82 -19.45 18.09
N ALA A 427 10.95 -20.17 18.12
CA ALA A 427 12.20 -19.73 17.50
C ALA A 427 12.01 -19.50 15.99
N THR A 428 11.32 -20.44 15.32
CA THR A 428 11.05 -20.34 13.87
C THR A 428 10.30 -19.04 13.54
N TYR A 429 9.22 -18.73 14.25
CA TYR A 429 8.42 -17.52 13.97
C TYR A 429 9.14 -16.23 14.38
N LEU A 430 9.95 -16.27 15.44
CA LEU A 430 10.74 -15.09 15.85
C LEU A 430 11.85 -14.79 14.84
N LEU A 431 12.56 -15.84 14.39
CA LEU A 431 13.63 -15.68 13.40
C LEU A 431 13.07 -15.25 12.03
N ASP A 432 11.89 -15.74 11.65
CA ASP A 432 11.19 -15.31 10.46
C ASP A 432 10.85 -13.81 10.54
N ALA A 433 10.30 -13.35 11.66
CA ALA A 433 9.98 -11.92 11.84
C ALA A 433 11.25 -11.07 11.77
N ALA A 434 12.35 -11.53 12.36
CA ALA A 434 13.64 -10.84 12.32
C ALA A 434 14.22 -10.81 10.89
N GLU A 435 14.16 -11.93 10.18
CA GLU A 435 14.64 -12.02 8.79
C GLU A 435 13.79 -11.12 7.85
N PHE A 436 12.47 -11.18 7.99
CA PHE A 436 11.56 -10.27 7.27
C PHE A 436 11.95 -8.81 7.51
N SER A 437 12.18 -8.45 8.79
CA SER A 437 12.57 -7.09 9.18
C SER A 437 13.87 -6.66 8.48
N LEU A 438 14.86 -7.55 8.46
CA LEU A 438 16.17 -7.26 7.82
C LEU A 438 16.04 -7.12 6.29
N LEU A 439 15.30 -8.03 5.64
CA LEU A 439 15.10 -7.98 4.18
C LEU A 439 14.35 -6.69 3.78
N LYS A 440 13.32 -6.33 4.53
CA LYS A 440 12.57 -5.09 4.31
C LYS A 440 13.47 -3.85 4.51
N PHE A 441 14.28 -3.86 5.57
CA PHE A 441 15.26 -2.79 5.84
C PHE A 441 16.28 -2.69 4.69
N LYS A 442 16.83 -3.83 4.23
CA LYS A 442 17.80 -3.86 3.12
C LYS A 442 17.20 -3.28 1.83
N ALA A 443 15.97 -3.63 1.50
CA ALA A 443 15.27 -3.10 0.32
C ALA A 443 15.17 -1.57 0.38
N ASP A 444 14.94 -1.01 1.56
CA ASP A 444 14.93 0.44 1.78
C ASP A 444 16.34 1.04 1.80
N PHE A 445 17.28 0.38 2.47
CA PHE A 445 18.66 0.87 2.67
C PHE A 445 19.48 0.87 1.37
N GLU A 446 19.33 -0.14 0.53
CA GLU A 446 20.08 -0.27 -0.74
C GLU A 446 19.68 0.81 -1.75
N LEU A 447 18.52 1.40 -1.60
CA LEU A 447 18.09 2.49 -2.47
C LEU A 447 18.78 3.80 -2.06
N LYS A 448 19.04 4.67 -3.01
CA LYS A 448 19.58 6.00 -2.76
C LYS A 448 18.63 6.81 -1.86
N ASP A 449 19.16 7.82 -1.18
CA ASP A 449 18.39 8.74 -0.32
C ASP A 449 18.05 8.21 1.09
N TYR A 450 18.84 7.26 1.60
CA TYR A 450 18.83 6.92 3.03
C TYR A 450 19.62 7.98 3.79
N CYS A 451 19.06 8.50 4.88
CA CYS A 451 19.60 9.63 5.62
C CYS A 451 19.50 9.37 7.13
N GLU A 452 20.62 8.96 7.73
CA GLU A 452 20.77 8.78 9.20
C GLU A 452 19.54 8.15 9.88
N GLY A 453 19.20 6.92 9.48
CA GLY A 453 18.10 6.14 10.07
C GLY A 453 16.78 6.23 9.30
N PHE A 454 16.65 7.14 8.32
CA PHE A 454 15.41 7.31 7.56
C PHE A 454 15.66 7.31 6.05
N LYS A 455 14.82 6.58 5.33
CA LYS A 455 14.79 6.63 3.86
C LYS A 455 13.82 7.73 3.43
N ARG A 456 14.28 8.63 2.57
CA ARG A 456 13.45 9.71 2.05
C ARG A 456 12.23 9.12 1.32
N GLU A 457 11.09 9.76 1.54
CA GLU A 457 9.79 9.44 0.95
C GLU A 457 9.20 8.09 1.37
N SER A 458 9.81 7.42 2.34
CA SER A 458 9.21 6.26 3.03
C SER A 458 8.42 6.72 4.25
N LYS A 459 7.47 5.88 4.65
CA LYS A 459 6.56 6.18 5.78
C LYS A 459 7.09 5.65 7.11
N TYR A 460 6.91 6.45 8.15
CA TYR A 460 7.28 6.13 9.53
C TYR A 460 6.14 6.55 10.46
N SER A 461 5.82 5.72 11.43
CA SER A 461 4.96 6.13 12.55
C SER A 461 5.76 7.06 13.46
N ARG A 462 5.06 7.89 14.25
CA ARG A 462 5.74 8.71 15.26
C ARG A 462 6.60 7.86 16.18
N GLU A 463 6.08 6.70 16.57
CA GLU A 463 6.78 5.76 17.44
C GLU A 463 8.09 5.27 16.83
N ASP A 464 8.08 4.89 15.55
CA ASP A 464 9.32 4.51 14.84
C ASP A 464 10.32 5.67 14.82
N VAL A 465 9.83 6.90 14.57
CA VAL A 465 10.71 8.08 14.51
C VAL A 465 11.44 8.27 15.84
N PHE A 466 10.72 8.26 16.96
CA PHE A 466 11.37 8.45 18.27
C PHE A 466 12.31 7.30 18.62
N ARG A 467 11.92 6.06 18.25
CA ARG A 467 12.76 4.87 18.45
C ARG A 467 14.08 4.97 17.67
N ILE A 468 14.00 5.34 16.38
CA ILE A 468 15.17 5.46 15.50
C ILE A 468 16.07 6.62 15.96
N LEU A 469 15.49 7.73 16.43
CA LEU A 469 16.26 8.85 16.99
C LEU A 469 16.88 8.54 18.36
N GLY A 470 16.63 7.36 18.92
CA GLY A 470 17.26 6.92 20.16
C GLY A 470 16.64 7.48 21.44
N TRP A 471 15.37 7.89 21.40
CA TRP A 471 14.68 8.37 22.61
C TRP A 471 14.48 7.21 23.59
N GLU A 472 14.55 7.51 24.90
CA GLU A 472 14.38 6.49 25.95
C GLU A 472 12.97 5.87 25.98
N GLN A 473 11.96 6.64 25.58
CA GLN A 473 10.58 6.19 25.59
C GLN A 473 9.75 6.96 24.54
N ASN A 474 8.71 6.32 24.03
CA ASN A 474 7.81 7.02 23.12
C ASN A 474 7.05 8.09 23.91
N PRO A 475 7.04 9.35 23.45
CA PRO A 475 6.32 10.41 24.16
C PRO A 475 4.81 10.21 24.09
N ASN A 476 4.09 10.80 25.04
CA ASN A 476 2.63 10.83 24.96
C ASN A 476 2.20 11.58 23.68
N ALA A 477 1.35 10.97 22.89
CA ALA A 477 0.89 11.53 21.61
C ALA A 477 0.29 12.94 21.77
N LEU A 478 -0.38 13.20 22.88
CA LEU A 478 -0.98 14.51 23.19
C LEU A 478 0.08 15.61 23.34
N ASN A 479 1.29 15.26 23.76
CA ASN A 479 2.38 16.22 24.00
C ASN A 479 3.22 16.51 22.76
N VAL A 480 3.11 15.70 21.71
CA VAL A 480 3.93 15.87 20.50
C VAL A 480 3.47 17.07 19.68
N GLY A 481 2.15 17.18 19.46
CA GLY A 481 1.64 18.22 18.56
C GLY A 481 2.27 18.09 17.18
N GLY A 482 2.68 19.21 16.58
CA GLY A 482 3.37 19.25 15.29
C GLY A 482 4.87 19.03 15.38
N TYR A 483 5.48 19.19 16.58
CA TYR A 483 6.93 19.03 16.78
C TYR A 483 7.24 18.84 18.26
N VAL A 484 8.41 18.29 18.54
CA VAL A 484 8.90 18.16 19.91
C VAL A 484 10.44 18.14 19.92
N VAL A 485 11.02 18.97 20.78
CA VAL A 485 12.49 19.02 20.98
C VAL A 485 12.88 17.92 21.95
N SER A 486 13.95 17.17 21.66
CA SER A 486 14.49 16.16 22.57
C SER A 486 15.01 16.83 23.85
N ARG A 487 15.04 16.09 24.97
CA ARG A 487 15.48 16.63 26.29
C ARG A 487 16.91 17.18 26.24
N ASP A 488 17.76 16.53 25.44
CA ASP A 488 19.16 16.93 25.27
C ASP A 488 19.34 17.97 24.14
N ALA A 489 18.23 18.40 23.51
CA ALA A 489 18.22 19.36 22.40
C ALA A 489 19.11 18.93 21.20
N THR A 490 19.28 17.61 20.98
CA THR A 490 20.05 17.10 19.84
C THR A 490 19.18 16.95 18.59
N ASN A 491 17.86 16.76 18.76
CA ASN A 491 16.97 16.59 17.63
C ASN A 491 15.56 17.16 17.91
N CYS A 492 14.85 17.50 16.83
CA CYS A 492 13.48 18.01 16.89
C CYS A 492 12.69 17.51 15.69
N PRO A 493 12.13 16.29 15.75
CA PRO A 493 11.28 15.81 14.66
C PRO A 493 10.01 16.65 14.53
N ILE A 494 9.66 16.98 13.26
CA ILE A 494 8.48 17.78 12.90
C ILE A 494 7.51 16.87 12.14
N PHE A 495 6.23 16.94 12.52
CA PHE A 495 5.14 16.14 11.92
C PHE A 495 4.07 17.08 11.38
N LEU A 496 3.91 17.12 10.06
CA LEU A 496 2.98 18.02 9.38
C LEU A 496 1.86 17.25 8.71
N ASN A 497 0.68 17.86 8.78
CA ASN A 497 -0.49 17.36 8.08
C ASN A 497 -1.01 18.49 7.19
N UNK A 498 -0.83 18.28 5.99
CA UNK A 498 -1.08 19.18 5.06
C UNK A 498 -2.42 19.61 4.94
N HIS A 499 -3.47 18.60 4.99
CA HIS A 499 -4.90 18.91 4.98
C HIS A 499 -5.54 18.45 6.31
N LYS A 500 -6.03 19.38 7.05
CA LYS A 500 -6.66 19.13 8.36
C LYS A 500 -8.18 19.14 8.22
N ASP A 501 -8.87 18.26 8.95
CA ASP A 501 -10.34 18.17 8.92
C ASP A 501 -10.99 19.44 9.42
N GLU A 502 -12.13 19.80 8.83
CA GLU A 502 -12.92 20.97 9.24
C GLU A 502 -13.41 20.86 10.70
N SER A 503 -13.54 19.63 11.21
CA SER A 503 -13.98 19.35 12.58
C SER A 503 -12.91 19.63 13.64
N ILE A 504 -11.64 19.88 13.23
CA ILE A 504 -10.56 20.17 14.18
C ILE A 504 -10.75 21.56 14.77
N SER A 505 -10.52 21.68 16.09
CA SER A 505 -10.55 22.95 16.82
C SER A 505 -9.75 24.04 16.10
N ASP A 506 -10.33 25.21 15.96
CA ASP A 506 -9.69 26.36 15.30
C ASP A 506 -8.32 26.72 15.89
N THR A 507 -8.09 26.38 17.16
CA THR A 507 -6.79 26.59 17.81
C THR A 507 -5.69 25.67 17.28
N THR A 508 -6.04 24.68 16.46
CA THR A 508 -5.09 23.73 15.87
C THR A 508 -5.12 23.74 14.34
N LYS A 509 -5.89 24.65 13.72
CA LYS A 509 -5.93 24.83 12.25
C LYS A 509 -4.73 25.65 11.77
N TYR A 510 -3.54 25.07 11.89
CA TYR A 510 -2.31 25.71 11.40
C TYR A 510 -2.24 25.69 9.88
N GLU A 511 -1.68 26.72 9.27
CA GLU A 511 -1.46 26.81 7.81
C GLU A 511 -0.11 26.17 7.42
N ASP A 512 0.07 24.91 7.80
CA ASP A 512 1.25 24.16 7.42
C ASP A 512 1.17 23.83 5.92
N ARG A 513 2.19 24.20 5.15
CA ARG A 513 2.16 23.97 3.69
C ARG A 513 3.54 23.97 3.05
N PHE A 514 3.61 23.40 1.88
CA PHE A 514 4.75 23.57 0.99
C PHE A 514 4.60 24.89 0.25
N HIS A 515 5.66 25.69 0.22
CA HIS A 515 5.78 26.82 -0.71
C HIS A 515 6.19 26.31 -2.08
N ASP A 516 7.12 25.35 -2.09
CA ASP A 516 7.61 24.65 -3.28
C ASP A 516 8.14 23.28 -2.84
N SER A 517 8.66 22.47 -3.76
CA SER A 517 9.12 21.10 -3.45
C SER A 517 10.29 21.04 -2.47
N LYS A 518 10.88 22.17 -2.10
CA LYS A 518 12.06 22.26 -1.23
C LYS A 518 11.84 23.10 0.02
N THR A 519 10.76 23.90 0.10
CA THR A 519 10.49 24.88 1.17
C THR A 519 9.15 24.62 1.83
N LEU A 520 9.18 24.51 3.18
CA LEU A 520 7.97 24.26 3.98
C LEU A 520 7.73 25.34 5.02
N UNK A 521 6.44 25.69 5.45
CA UNK A 521 6.05 26.47 6.42
C UNK A 521 5.49 25.70 7.44
N UNK A 522 5.75 25.73 8.60
CA UNK A 522 5.21 25.19 9.65
C UNK A 522 4.87 26.22 10.51
N MET A 523 3.85 26.04 11.35
CA MET A 523 3.49 27.00 12.41
C MET A 523 3.81 26.41 13.77
N SER A 524 4.27 27.24 14.67
CA SER A 524 4.55 26.81 16.05
C SER A 524 3.26 26.40 16.78
N LYS A 525 3.40 25.75 17.91
CA LYS A 525 2.26 25.51 18.84
C LYS A 525 1.64 26.86 19.25
N SER A 526 0.36 26.82 19.63
CA SER A 526 -0.37 28.01 20.12
C SER A 526 0.35 28.64 21.31
N LYS A 527 0.19 29.94 21.43
CA LYS A 527 0.76 30.76 22.52
C LYS A 527 2.31 30.74 22.50
N ARG A 528 2.88 30.75 21.30
CA ARG A 528 4.37 30.85 21.12
C ARG A 528 4.74 32.19 20.52
N THR A 529 5.96 32.66 20.92
CA THR A 529 6.64 33.82 20.37
C THR A 529 8.05 33.39 19.97
N LEU A 530 8.82 34.28 19.35
CA LEU A 530 10.22 34.02 19.04
C LEU A 530 11.06 33.70 20.27
N UNK A 531 10.64 33.98 21.18
CA UNK A 531 11.15 33.83 22.35
C UNK A 531 10.89 32.65 23.04
N SER A 532 9.95 31.96 22.74
CA SER A 532 9.55 30.71 23.42
C SER A 532 10.67 29.66 23.36
N PRO A 533 10.94 28.94 24.46
CA PRO A 533 12.13 28.06 24.52
C PRO A 533 12.24 27.07 23.35
N ASP A 534 11.12 26.41 22.96
CA ASP A 534 11.09 25.44 21.86
C ASP A 534 11.38 26.13 20.50
N VAL A 535 10.83 27.32 20.28
CA VAL A 535 11.04 28.08 19.04
C VAL A 535 12.51 28.62 19.00
N ALA A 536 13.01 29.11 20.12
CA ALA A 536 14.39 29.61 20.20
C ALA A 536 15.41 28.48 19.92
N VAL A 537 15.16 27.27 20.43
CA VAL A 537 16.00 26.09 20.15
C VAL A 537 16.00 25.79 18.65
N ILE A 538 14.83 25.78 18.01
CA ILE A 538 14.70 25.53 16.57
C ILE A 538 15.41 26.63 15.76
N ALA A 539 15.21 27.90 16.13
CA ALA A 539 15.85 29.04 15.45
C ALA A 539 17.37 28.99 15.53
N ALA A 540 17.92 28.45 16.63
CA ALA A 540 19.34 28.27 16.85
C ALA A 540 19.90 26.96 16.25
N GLN A 541 19.13 26.25 15.41
CA GLN A 541 19.46 24.94 14.88
C GLN A 541 20.87 24.81 14.32
N GLN A 542 21.28 25.75 13.46
CA GLN A 542 22.58 25.68 12.79
C GLN A 542 23.74 25.90 13.78
N LYS A 543 23.57 26.83 14.73
CA LYS A 543 24.54 27.09 15.76
C LYS A 543 24.73 25.90 16.70
N ASN A 544 23.63 25.25 17.08
CA ASN A 544 23.62 24.17 18.07
C ASN A 544 23.66 22.77 17.42
N LYS A 545 23.73 22.70 16.08
CA LYS A 545 23.77 21.45 15.30
C LYS A 545 22.60 20.51 15.64
N ILE A 546 21.40 21.06 15.79
CA ILE A 546 20.19 20.28 16.09
C ILE A 546 19.67 19.64 14.80
N ARG A 547 19.42 18.33 14.82
CA ARG A 547 18.82 17.64 13.68
C ARG A 547 17.31 17.87 13.67
N ILE A 548 16.74 18.29 12.53
CA ILE A 548 15.29 18.52 12.38
C ILE A 548 14.74 17.65 11.25
N PRO A 549 14.47 16.36 11.52
CA PRO A 549 13.86 15.52 10.48
C PRO A 549 12.38 15.87 10.32
N ILE A 550 11.93 16.06 9.06
CA ILE A 550 10.58 16.53 8.74
C ILE A 550 9.77 15.38 8.14
N PHE A 551 8.59 15.15 8.70
CA PHE A 551 7.66 14.09 8.36
C PHE A 551 6.32 14.72 7.97
N VAL A 552 5.80 14.36 6.79
CA VAL A 552 4.58 14.98 6.24
C VAL A 552 3.57 13.90 5.85
N LYS A 553 2.29 14.15 6.08
CA LYS A 553 1.21 13.34 5.51
C LYS A 553 0.17 14.25 4.88
N LYS A 554 -0.58 13.70 3.92
CA LYS A 554 -1.60 14.46 3.19
C LYS A 554 -2.77 14.84 4.11
N SER A 555 -3.35 13.84 4.80
CA SER A 555 -4.52 14.04 5.68
C SER A 555 -4.55 12.98 6.80
N ASN A 556 -5.49 13.13 7.72
CA ASN A 556 -5.69 12.15 8.79
C ASN A 556 -6.22 10.79 8.29
N ASP A 557 -6.83 10.77 7.11
CA ASP A 557 -7.32 9.54 6.48
C ASP A 557 -6.20 8.56 6.11
N GLU A 558 -4.95 9.06 6.06
CA GLU A 558 -3.77 8.23 5.77
C GLU A 558 -3.29 7.40 6.96
N GLY A 559 -3.98 7.43 8.09
CA GLY A 559 -3.58 6.70 9.27
C GLY A 559 -2.51 7.41 10.09
N LEU A 560 -1.65 6.65 10.77
CA LEU A 560 -0.72 7.17 11.78
C LEU A 560 0.68 7.48 11.26
N SER A 561 1.00 7.11 10.01
CA SER A 561 2.36 7.24 9.47
C SER A 561 2.51 8.46 8.56
N PHE A 562 3.74 8.98 8.51
CA PHE A 562 4.13 10.20 7.79
C PHE A 562 5.30 9.90 6.85
N TYR A 563 5.35 10.55 5.69
CA TYR A 563 6.48 10.47 4.76
C TYR A 563 7.65 11.29 5.28
N PHE A 564 8.81 10.68 5.43
CA PHE A 564 10.05 11.43 5.71
C PHE A 564 10.48 12.17 4.44
N VAL A 565 10.44 13.50 4.48
CA VAL A 565 10.79 14.31 3.30
C VAL A 565 12.23 14.82 3.31
N GLY A 566 12.92 14.69 4.46
CA GLY A 566 14.32 15.08 4.61
C GLY A 566 14.56 15.83 5.90
N ASP A 567 15.82 16.13 6.18
CA ASP A 567 16.18 16.99 7.30
C ASP A 567 16.00 18.45 6.88
N GLY A 568 15.33 19.23 7.71
CA GLY A 568 15.04 20.64 7.49
C GLY A 568 16.13 21.56 8.04
N ILE A 569 16.45 22.59 7.29
CA ILE A 569 17.33 23.68 7.74
C ILE A 569 16.43 24.86 8.07
N ALA A 570 16.46 25.30 9.33
CA ALA A 570 15.64 26.41 9.80
C ALA A 570 16.14 27.75 9.21
N ALA A 571 15.30 28.38 8.38
CA ALA A 571 15.57 29.72 7.85
C ALA A 571 15.15 30.72 8.90
N SER A 572 15.88 30.78 10.02
CA SER A 572 15.49 31.53 11.23
C SER A 572 15.29 33.02 10.98
N THR A 573 15.98 33.61 10.02
CA THR A 573 15.82 35.04 9.64
C THR A 573 14.44 35.32 9.01
N LYS A 574 13.75 34.25 8.56
CA LYS A 574 12.40 34.33 7.96
C LYS A 574 11.31 33.94 8.96
N PHE A 575 11.63 33.74 10.25
CA PHE A 575 10.65 33.42 11.29
C PHE A 575 9.89 34.68 11.68
N GLU A 576 8.58 34.62 11.73
CA GLU A 576 7.70 35.77 12.00
C GLU A 576 6.66 35.45 13.06
N GLU A 577 6.50 36.36 14.03
CA GLU A 577 5.38 36.30 14.98
C GLU A 577 4.08 36.65 14.24
N SER A 578 3.02 35.91 14.51
CA SER A 578 1.71 36.10 13.89
C SER A 578 0.62 35.82 14.92
N ARG A 579 -0.61 36.11 14.55
CA ARG A 579 -1.77 35.78 15.37
C ARG A 579 -2.71 34.88 14.58
N MET A 580 -3.10 33.78 15.19
CA MET A 580 -4.05 32.83 14.61
C MET A 580 -5.43 33.11 15.19
N PRO A 581 -6.46 33.38 14.36
CA PRO A 581 -7.83 33.61 14.87
C PRO A 581 -8.38 32.31 15.49
N VAL A 582 -9.19 32.49 16.52
CA VAL A 582 -9.88 31.38 17.22
C VAL A 582 -11.37 31.75 17.28
N VAL A 583 -12.24 30.88 16.76
CA VAL A 583 -13.69 31.14 16.77
C VAL A 583 -14.16 31.22 18.23
N GLY A 584 -14.84 32.31 18.56
CA GLY A 584 -15.40 32.54 19.91
C GLY A 584 -14.39 32.87 21.00
N ALA A 585 -13.12 33.18 20.64
CA ALA A 585 -12.07 33.54 21.60
C ALA A 585 -11.09 34.54 20.98
N GLU A 586 -10.23 35.12 21.81
CA GLU A 586 -9.16 36.03 21.34
C GLU A 586 -8.15 35.23 20.50
N SER A 587 -7.59 35.89 19.47
CA SER A 587 -6.53 35.31 18.63
C SER A 587 -5.31 34.94 19.48
N VAL A 588 -4.71 33.79 19.15
CA VAL A 588 -3.51 33.29 19.88
C VAL A 588 -2.23 33.59 19.10
N SER A 589 -1.15 33.86 19.82
CA SER A 589 0.15 34.08 19.21
C SER A 589 0.72 32.76 18.68
N VAL A 590 1.35 32.82 17.51
CA VAL A 590 2.08 31.73 16.88
C VAL A 590 3.29 32.27 16.15
N VAL A 591 4.24 31.41 15.83
CA VAL A 591 5.41 31.78 15.03
C VAL A 591 5.35 31.01 13.71
N LYS A 592 5.41 31.72 12.61
CA LYS A 592 5.58 31.15 11.28
C LYS A 592 7.05 30.81 11.08
N MET A 593 7.33 29.53 10.87
CA MET A 593 8.70 29.02 10.74
C MET A 593 8.89 28.45 9.32
N ILE A 594 10.00 28.79 8.69
CA ILE A 594 10.34 28.31 7.35
C ILE A 594 11.52 27.36 7.43
N PHE A 595 11.38 26.23 6.76
CA PHE A 595 12.42 25.20 6.67
C PHE A 595 12.76 24.92 5.22
N GLU A 596 14.03 24.78 4.93
CA GLU A 596 14.54 24.39 3.61
C GLU A 596 15.08 22.97 3.67
N LEU A 597 14.65 22.13 2.73
CA LEU A 597 15.12 20.74 2.62
C LEU A 597 16.45 20.70 1.84
N GLY A 598 17.34 19.80 2.19
CA GLY A 598 18.58 19.58 1.46
C GLY A 598 18.37 19.17 0.00
N LYS A 599 17.32 18.38 -0.25
CA LYS A 599 16.90 17.93 -1.59
C LYS A 599 15.40 18.16 -1.76
N PRO A 600 14.92 18.51 -2.96
CA PRO A 600 13.48 18.66 -3.20
C PRO A 600 12.74 17.34 -3.05
N VAL A 601 11.47 17.40 -2.66
CA VAL A 601 10.56 16.26 -2.66
C VAL A 601 10.30 15.88 -4.13
N SER A 602 10.20 14.55 -4.43
CA SER A 602 9.94 14.09 -5.79
C SER A 602 8.63 14.68 -6.32
N SER A 603 8.58 14.91 -7.63
CA SER A 603 7.41 15.51 -8.29
C SER A 603 6.12 14.71 -8.00
N SER A 604 6.20 13.38 -7.97
CA SER A 604 5.04 12.52 -7.70
C SER A 604 4.52 12.68 -6.27
N LEU A 605 5.41 12.64 -5.29
CA LEU A 605 5.01 12.80 -3.88
C LEU A 605 4.57 14.24 -3.59
N PHE A 606 5.26 15.24 -4.15
CA PHE A 606 4.89 16.65 -3.99
C PHE A 606 3.47 16.91 -4.51
N LYS A 607 3.17 16.46 -5.74
CA LYS A 607 1.82 16.58 -6.32
C LYS A 607 0.77 15.88 -5.46
N TYR A 608 1.11 14.69 -4.97
CA TYR A 608 0.19 13.92 -4.10
C TYR A 608 -0.12 14.67 -2.80
N LEU A 609 0.90 15.18 -2.12
CA LEU A 609 0.75 15.86 -0.81
C LEU A 609 0.01 17.20 -0.93
N THR A 610 0.21 17.94 -2.05
CA THR A 610 -0.35 19.27 -2.25
C THR A 610 -1.71 19.27 -2.96
N ALA A 611 -2.10 18.14 -3.58
CA ALA A 611 -3.41 18.02 -4.24
C ALA A 611 -4.53 18.16 -3.19
N THR A 612 -5.54 18.97 -3.50
CA THR A 612 -6.73 19.10 -2.65
C THR A 612 -7.31 17.70 -2.37
N PRO A 613 -7.73 17.39 -1.15
CA PRO A 613 -8.45 16.15 -0.91
C PRO A 613 -9.71 16.09 -1.77
N VAL A 614 -9.96 14.94 -2.41
CA VAL A 614 -11.14 14.72 -3.26
C VAL A 614 -12.33 14.35 -2.38
#